data_3f6348d3d92ec07ae58c5582b85817db
#
_entry.id   3f6348d3d92ec07ae58c5582b85817db
#
_cell.length_a   1.000
_cell.length_b   1.000
_cell.length_c   1.000
_cell.angle_alpha   90.00
_cell.angle_beta   90.00
_cell.angle_gamma   90.00
#
_symmetry.space_group_name_H-M   'P 1'
#
loop_
_entity.id
_entity.type
_entity.pdbx_description
1 polymer ?
#
loop_
_entity_poly.entity_id
_entity_poly.type
_entity_poly.pdbx_seq_one_letter_code
_entity_poly.pdbx_strand_id
1 'polypeptide(L)'
;VRQYLDKRHYRYNTAYHTKFPEGLRKLFGIPEALTWPLVRWFHKHSGKVLTTTETMVQELKAHGFDGEVIPWTRGVDREIFYPRERLPNEKTTLVCVSRVSREKNLDDFCSMSYPNSRKIMVGDGPYRAELESQYPDVEFVGYKTGADLAYYYNLADVFVFPSKWETFGIVMIEAMACGTPVAAYPTTGPLDVIDEGITGCMNPHLKQAVTDCLFLPRRQVWDGSQRWSWDQAWEIFRNNLVPIV
;
A
#
# COMPACT_ATOMS: atom_id res chain seq x y z
N VAL A 1 16.10 23.34 -1.14
CA VAL A 1 16.93 22.42 -1.96
C VAL A 1 16.72 22.70 -3.44
N ARG A 2 15.49 22.56 -4.02
CA ARG A 2 15.22 22.75 -5.45
C ARG A 2 15.78 24.07 -6.01
N GLN A 3 15.42 25.21 -5.43
CA GLN A 3 15.89 26.54 -5.87
C GLN A 3 17.42 26.66 -5.86
N TYR A 4 18.10 25.98 -4.95
CA TYR A 4 19.57 25.93 -4.89
C TYR A 4 20.13 25.14 -6.08
N LEU A 5 19.54 23.99 -6.39
CA LEU A 5 19.94 23.14 -7.50
C LEU A 5 19.71 23.83 -8.85
N ASP A 6 18.51 24.45 -9.01
CA ASP A 6 18.16 25.21 -10.21
C ASP A 6 19.14 26.38 -10.47
N LYS A 7 19.50 27.16 -9.43
CA LYS A 7 20.48 28.26 -9.55
C LYS A 7 21.88 27.83 -9.95
N ARG A 8 22.22 26.56 -9.67
CA ARG A 8 23.54 25.99 -10.01
C ARG A 8 23.52 25.11 -11.26
N HIS A 9 22.35 25.03 -11.92
CA HIS A 9 22.13 24.17 -13.10
C HIS A 9 22.43 22.69 -12.87
N TYR A 10 22.33 22.21 -11.61
CA TYR A 10 22.48 20.80 -11.32
C TYR A 10 21.27 20.01 -11.82
N ARG A 11 21.52 18.87 -12.46
CA ARG A 11 20.47 17.90 -12.75
C ARG A 11 20.12 17.12 -11.50
N TYR A 12 18.85 16.80 -11.31
CA TYR A 12 18.36 16.03 -10.17
C TYR A 12 17.08 15.30 -10.51
N ASN A 13 16.83 14.21 -9.80
CA ASN A 13 15.53 13.54 -9.82
C ASN A 13 14.68 14.00 -8.64
N THR A 14 13.40 13.88 -8.79
CA THR A 14 12.44 14.06 -7.70
C THR A 14 11.59 12.81 -7.55
N ALA A 15 10.93 12.67 -6.39
CA ALA A 15 10.04 11.56 -6.14
C ALA A 15 8.64 12.05 -5.74
N TYR A 16 7.61 11.40 -6.27
CA TYR A 16 6.21 11.64 -5.95
C TYR A 16 5.58 10.36 -5.41
N HIS A 17 5.47 10.24 -4.08
CA HIS A 17 5.02 9.03 -3.39
C HIS A 17 3.75 9.23 -2.56
N THR A 18 3.15 10.41 -2.62
CA THR A 18 1.96 10.75 -1.85
C THR A 18 1.00 11.53 -2.73
N LYS A 19 -0.27 11.15 -2.74
CA LYS A 19 -1.35 11.89 -3.41
C LYS A 19 -1.62 13.21 -2.70
N PHE A 20 -0.67 14.13 -2.80
CA PHE A 20 -0.67 15.39 -2.07
C PHE A 20 -1.90 16.27 -2.38
N PRO A 21 -2.33 16.46 -3.66
CA PRO A 21 -3.54 17.24 -3.95
C PRO A 21 -4.81 16.63 -3.35
N GLU A 22 -5.00 15.32 -3.50
CA GLU A 22 -6.14 14.62 -2.93
C GLU A 22 -6.12 14.66 -1.39
N GLY A 23 -4.93 14.55 -0.78
CA GLY A 23 -4.76 14.67 0.66
C GLY A 23 -5.17 16.03 1.19
N LEU A 24 -4.75 17.11 0.54
CA LEU A 24 -5.14 18.47 0.91
C LEU A 24 -6.65 18.69 0.75
N ARG A 25 -7.26 18.13 -0.28
CA ARG A 25 -8.71 18.17 -0.45
C ARG A 25 -9.42 17.44 0.70
N LYS A 26 -8.99 16.24 1.05
CA LYS A 26 -9.61 15.43 2.11
C LYS A 26 -9.45 16.05 3.50
N LEU A 27 -8.27 16.57 3.81
CA LEU A 27 -7.95 17.07 5.16
C LEU A 27 -8.37 18.52 5.38
N PHE A 28 -8.30 19.37 4.36
CA PHE A 28 -8.47 20.81 4.47
C PHE A 28 -9.51 21.38 3.53
N GLY A 29 -10.16 20.56 2.69
CA GLY A 29 -11.14 21.01 1.71
C GLY A 29 -10.56 21.82 0.53
N ILE A 30 -9.23 21.84 0.36
CA ILE A 30 -8.58 22.61 -0.70
C ILE A 30 -8.79 21.90 -2.04
N PRO A 31 -9.40 22.57 -3.05
CA PRO A 31 -9.61 21.96 -4.35
C PRO A 31 -8.31 21.51 -5.03
N GLU A 32 -8.29 20.32 -5.60
CA GLU A 32 -7.11 19.75 -6.26
C GLU A 32 -6.62 20.63 -7.42
N ALA A 33 -7.53 21.30 -8.12
CA ALA A 33 -7.19 22.23 -9.19
C ALA A 33 -6.23 23.36 -8.76
N LEU A 34 -6.25 23.73 -7.48
CA LEU A 34 -5.34 24.76 -6.92
C LEU A 34 -3.99 24.17 -6.52
N THR A 35 -3.92 22.89 -6.22
CA THR A 35 -2.71 22.23 -5.70
C THR A 35 -1.87 21.56 -6.78
N TRP A 36 -2.48 21.06 -7.86
CA TRP A 36 -1.76 20.50 -9.01
C TRP A 36 -0.76 21.46 -9.65
N PRO A 37 -1.04 22.77 -9.85
CA PRO A 37 -0.02 23.71 -10.34
C PRO A 37 1.22 23.79 -9.47
N LEU A 38 1.06 23.71 -8.13
CA LEU A 38 2.20 23.70 -7.19
C LEU A 38 3.02 22.42 -7.34
N VAL A 39 2.36 21.26 -7.47
CA VAL A 39 3.06 19.98 -7.66
C VAL A 39 3.83 19.98 -8.99
N ARG A 40 3.20 20.41 -10.10
CA ARG A 40 3.90 20.58 -11.38
C ARG A 40 5.07 21.55 -11.28
N TRP A 41 4.87 22.70 -10.65
CA TRP A 41 5.95 23.66 -10.43
C TRP A 41 7.12 23.04 -9.67
N PHE A 42 6.86 22.24 -8.62
CA PHE A 42 7.91 21.57 -7.84
C PHE A 42 8.73 20.61 -8.68
N HIS A 43 8.11 19.84 -9.56
CA HIS A 43 8.77 18.81 -10.36
C HIS A 43 9.28 19.30 -11.74
N LYS A 44 8.96 20.54 -12.14
CA LYS A 44 9.20 21.06 -13.50
C LYS A 44 10.62 20.91 -14.04
N HIS A 45 11.63 21.02 -13.17
CA HIS A 45 13.03 20.98 -13.58
C HIS A 45 13.71 19.65 -13.21
N SER A 46 12.93 18.65 -12.81
CA SER A 46 13.46 17.30 -12.58
C SER A 46 13.92 16.68 -13.89
N GLY A 47 15.03 16.00 -13.88
CA GLY A 47 15.45 15.14 -15.00
C GLY A 47 14.46 13.98 -15.16
N LYS A 48 14.14 13.31 -14.04
CA LYS A 48 13.09 12.29 -13.98
C LYS A 48 12.28 12.44 -12.68
N VAL A 49 11.00 12.07 -12.73
CA VAL A 49 10.13 11.98 -11.56
C VAL A 49 9.90 10.50 -11.25
N LEU A 50 10.34 10.05 -10.08
CA LEU A 50 10.11 8.68 -9.62
C LEU A 50 8.78 8.62 -8.88
N THR A 51 7.92 7.68 -9.24
CA THR A 51 6.64 7.44 -8.56
C THR A 51 6.48 5.96 -8.22
N THR A 52 5.41 5.59 -7.51
CA THR A 52 5.31 4.25 -6.92
C THR A 52 4.85 3.17 -7.89
N THR A 53 3.92 3.50 -8.77
CA THR A 53 3.23 2.51 -9.61
C THR A 53 2.94 3.08 -11.00
N GLU A 54 2.57 2.21 -11.94
CA GLU A 54 2.17 2.61 -13.31
C GLU A 54 0.88 3.45 -13.28
N THR A 55 -0.09 3.10 -12.44
CA THR A 55 -1.30 3.93 -12.28
C THR A 55 -0.95 5.35 -11.83
N MET A 56 0.05 5.51 -10.95
CA MET A 56 0.54 6.83 -10.55
C MET A 56 1.26 7.56 -11.68
N VAL A 57 1.96 6.85 -12.57
CA VAL A 57 2.54 7.44 -13.80
C VAL A 57 1.44 8.04 -14.68
N GLN A 58 0.36 7.27 -14.92
CA GLN A 58 -0.77 7.72 -15.72
C GLN A 58 -1.49 8.91 -15.07
N GLU A 59 -1.68 8.89 -13.75
CA GLU A 59 -2.27 10.00 -13.01
C GLU A 59 -1.45 11.29 -13.16
N LEU A 60 -0.13 11.21 -12.96
CA LEU A 60 0.75 12.38 -13.14
C LEU A 60 0.71 12.92 -14.56
N LYS A 61 0.75 12.06 -15.58
CA LYS A 61 0.64 12.46 -16.99
C LYS A 61 -0.71 13.13 -17.28
N ALA A 62 -1.81 12.58 -16.77
CA ALA A 62 -3.16 13.17 -16.91
C ALA A 62 -3.24 14.56 -16.28
N HIS A 63 -2.43 14.85 -15.27
CA HIS A 63 -2.33 16.15 -14.63
C HIS A 63 -1.23 17.06 -15.22
N GLY A 64 -0.75 16.77 -16.43
CA GLY A 64 0.14 17.65 -17.20
C GLY A 64 1.59 17.60 -16.77
N PHE A 65 2.08 16.41 -16.41
CA PHE A 65 3.52 16.15 -16.29
C PHE A 65 4.07 15.77 -17.65
N ASP A 66 4.82 16.68 -18.27
CA ASP A 66 5.41 16.50 -19.62
C ASP A 66 6.77 15.79 -19.57
N GLY A 67 7.37 15.65 -18.38
CA GLY A 67 8.67 15.02 -18.18
C GLY A 67 8.62 13.50 -18.09
N GLU A 68 9.79 12.89 -18.02
CA GLU A 68 9.93 11.44 -17.84
C GLU A 68 9.51 11.05 -16.41
N VAL A 69 8.44 10.26 -16.30
CA VAL A 69 7.91 9.74 -15.05
C VAL A 69 8.14 8.23 -15.03
N ILE A 70 8.85 7.76 -14.01
CA ILE A 70 9.32 6.37 -13.89
C ILE A 70 8.62 5.68 -12.71
N PRO A 71 8.00 4.52 -12.90
CA PRO A 71 7.51 3.71 -11.78
C PRO A 71 8.72 3.12 -11.04
N TRP A 72 8.81 3.46 -9.76
CA TRP A 72 9.84 2.97 -8.86
C TRP A 72 9.20 2.21 -7.71
N THR A 73 9.20 0.90 -7.82
CA THR A 73 8.56 -0.04 -6.91
C THR A 73 9.21 -0.08 -5.53
N ARG A 74 8.70 -0.95 -4.68
CA ARG A 74 9.25 -1.29 -3.35
C ARG A 74 9.60 -2.76 -3.31
N GLY A 75 10.52 -3.10 -2.42
CA GLY A 75 10.82 -4.48 -2.07
C GLY A 75 10.29 -4.84 -0.68
N VAL A 76 10.25 -6.12 -0.41
CA VAL A 76 9.96 -6.69 0.90
C VAL A 76 11.21 -7.38 1.45
N ASP A 77 11.42 -7.29 2.75
CA ASP A 77 12.48 -8.00 3.45
C ASP A 77 12.07 -9.46 3.65
N ARG A 78 12.69 -10.35 2.87
CA ARG A 78 12.38 -11.78 2.86
C ARG A 78 13.05 -12.57 3.98
N GLU A 79 13.97 -11.98 4.72
CA GLU A 79 14.51 -12.57 5.94
C GLU A 79 13.51 -12.47 7.10
N ILE A 80 12.62 -11.47 7.03
CA ILE A 80 11.57 -11.23 8.03
C ILE A 80 10.22 -11.80 7.56
N PHE A 81 9.81 -11.47 6.32
CA PHE A 81 8.50 -11.81 5.76
C PHE A 81 8.61 -13.00 4.81
N TYR A 82 8.28 -14.18 5.33
CA TYR A 82 8.27 -15.45 4.59
C TYR A 82 7.19 -16.39 5.14
N PRO A 83 6.72 -17.37 4.37
CA PRO A 83 5.74 -18.34 4.85
C PRO A 83 6.29 -19.18 5.98
N ARG A 84 5.57 -19.24 7.11
CA ARG A 84 5.90 -20.08 8.27
C ARG A 84 4.87 -21.20 8.38
N GLU A 85 5.28 -22.32 8.96
CA GLU A 85 4.34 -23.36 9.35
C GLU A 85 3.32 -22.80 10.34
N ARG A 86 2.07 -23.14 10.14
CA ARG A 86 0.98 -22.80 11.04
C ARG A 86 -0.03 -23.93 11.13
N LEU A 87 -0.65 -24.06 12.26
CA LEU A 87 -1.83 -24.89 12.40
C LEU A 87 -3.03 -24.21 11.71
N PRO A 88 -3.97 -24.99 11.18
CA PRO A 88 -5.25 -24.44 10.69
C PRO A 88 -5.94 -23.63 11.78
N ASN A 89 -6.49 -22.48 11.42
CA ASN A 89 -7.27 -21.68 12.35
C ASN A 89 -8.63 -22.33 12.62
N GLU A 90 -9.12 -22.32 13.85
CA GLU A 90 -10.47 -22.73 14.19
C GLU A 90 -11.54 -21.80 13.61
N LYS A 91 -11.18 -20.51 13.47
CA LYS A 91 -12.01 -19.47 12.88
C LYS A 91 -11.24 -18.78 11.76
N THR A 92 -11.94 -18.40 10.70
CA THR A 92 -11.34 -17.57 9.65
C THR A 92 -10.71 -16.31 10.25
N THR A 93 -9.39 -16.19 10.19
CA THR A 93 -8.65 -15.08 10.77
C THR A 93 -8.40 -14.00 9.72
N LEU A 94 -9.02 -12.86 9.90
CA LEU A 94 -8.89 -11.68 9.05
C LEU A 94 -7.98 -10.67 9.75
N VAL A 95 -6.92 -10.24 9.08
CA VAL A 95 -5.95 -9.28 9.63
C VAL A 95 -5.93 -8.02 8.77
N CYS A 96 -5.96 -6.86 9.42
CA CYS A 96 -5.68 -5.58 8.81
C CYS A 96 -4.47 -4.95 9.49
N VAL A 97 -3.52 -4.45 8.71
CA VAL A 97 -2.33 -3.74 9.20
C VAL A 97 -2.33 -2.33 8.64
N SER A 98 -2.39 -1.34 9.50
CA SER A 98 -2.42 0.07 9.07
C SER A 98 -2.10 1.02 10.23
N ARG A 99 -1.72 2.25 9.89
CA ARG A 99 -1.91 3.36 10.83
C ARG A 99 -3.41 3.50 11.11
N VAL A 100 -3.79 3.53 12.38
CA VAL A 100 -5.20 3.61 12.78
C VAL A 100 -5.66 5.07 12.69
N SER A 101 -6.11 5.45 11.49
CA SER A 101 -6.55 6.81 11.16
C SER A 101 -7.72 6.80 10.18
N ARG A 102 -8.54 7.86 10.20
CA ARG A 102 -9.83 7.91 9.46
C ARG A 102 -9.69 7.73 7.96
N GLU A 103 -8.61 8.26 7.36
CA GLU A 103 -8.37 8.15 5.92
C GLU A 103 -8.09 6.73 5.42
N LYS A 104 -7.84 5.77 6.33
CA LYS A 104 -7.58 4.36 5.99
C LYS A 104 -8.85 3.53 5.85
N ASN A 105 -10.02 4.12 6.05
CA ASN A 105 -11.32 3.48 5.84
C ASN A 105 -11.50 2.18 6.66
N LEU A 106 -11.00 2.19 7.90
CA LEU A 106 -10.93 1.00 8.77
C LEU A 106 -12.30 0.54 9.25
N ASP A 107 -13.31 1.42 9.24
CA ASP A 107 -14.69 1.08 9.55
C ASP A 107 -15.23 -0.03 8.65
N ASP A 108 -14.86 -0.06 7.36
CA ASP A 108 -15.29 -1.10 6.42
C ASP A 108 -14.73 -2.48 6.80
N PHE A 109 -13.54 -2.55 7.42
CA PHE A 109 -13.00 -3.78 7.98
C PHE A 109 -13.64 -4.14 9.31
N CYS A 110 -13.73 -3.17 10.22
CA CYS A 110 -14.22 -3.40 11.59
C CYS A 110 -15.69 -3.79 11.61
N SER A 111 -16.53 -3.12 10.81
CA SER A 111 -17.97 -3.40 10.71
C SER A 111 -18.32 -4.65 9.90
N MET A 112 -17.36 -5.19 9.13
CA MET A 112 -17.62 -6.33 8.25
C MET A 112 -17.98 -7.58 9.06
N SER A 113 -19.23 -8.05 8.90
CA SER A 113 -19.67 -9.32 9.46
C SER A 113 -19.26 -10.46 8.54
N TYR A 114 -18.40 -11.37 9.01
CA TYR A 114 -17.99 -12.56 8.29
C TYR A 114 -18.24 -13.81 9.17
N PRO A 115 -18.90 -14.87 8.63
CA PRO A 115 -19.27 -16.04 9.43
C PRO A 115 -18.03 -16.74 10.03
N ASN A 116 -18.15 -17.14 11.29
CA ASN A 116 -17.10 -17.87 12.02
C ASN A 116 -15.70 -17.25 11.84
N SER A 117 -15.59 -15.93 12.03
CA SER A 117 -14.34 -15.20 11.84
C SER A 117 -13.84 -14.54 13.12
N ARG A 118 -12.54 -14.25 13.10
CA ARG A 118 -11.81 -13.40 14.05
C ARG A 118 -11.19 -12.25 13.28
N LYS A 119 -11.37 -11.04 13.75
CA LYS A 119 -10.78 -9.82 13.16
C LYS A 119 -9.68 -9.28 14.04
N ILE A 120 -8.50 -9.05 13.48
CA ILE A 120 -7.34 -8.50 14.18
C ILE A 120 -6.87 -7.23 13.46
N MET A 121 -6.81 -6.13 14.22
CA MET A 121 -6.25 -4.86 13.76
C MET A 121 -4.85 -4.70 14.34
N VAL A 122 -3.84 -4.66 13.47
CA VAL A 122 -2.44 -4.39 13.82
C VAL A 122 -2.09 -2.97 13.45
N GLY A 123 -1.64 -2.20 14.41
CA GLY A 123 -1.26 -0.80 14.24
C GLY A 123 -1.75 0.07 15.37
N ASP A 124 -1.43 1.36 15.28
CA ASP A 124 -1.85 2.36 16.26
C ASP A 124 -2.14 3.69 15.58
N GLY A 125 -2.83 4.58 16.28
CA GLY A 125 -3.11 5.91 15.78
C GLY A 125 -4.31 6.59 16.45
N PRO A 126 -4.59 7.83 16.06
CA PRO A 126 -5.57 8.67 16.76
C PRO A 126 -7.02 8.19 16.68
N TYR A 127 -7.34 7.30 15.73
CA TYR A 127 -8.69 6.76 15.55
C TYR A 127 -8.94 5.46 16.32
N ARG A 128 -7.92 4.92 17.02
CA ARG A 128 -7.98 3.62 17.68
C ARG A 128 -9.05 3.55 18.77
N ALA A 129 -9.03 4.48 19.71
CA ALA A 129 -9.96 4.46 20.87
C ALA A 129 -11.44 4.49 20.44
N GLU A 130 -11.75 5.22 19.37
CA GLU A 130 -13.09 5.28 18.81
C GLU A 130 -13.50 3.95 18.18
N LEU A 131 -12.61 3.33 17.36
CA LEU A 131 -12.87 2.03 16.75
C LEU A 131 -13.00 0.91 17.79
N GLU A 132 -12.15 0.87 18.81
CA GLU A 132 -12.24 -0.12 19.91
C GLU A 132 -13.59 -0.01 20.64
N SER A 133 -14.05 1.21 20.89
CA SER A 133 -15.35 1.44 21.51
C SER A 133 -16.52 1.02 20.62
N GLN A 134 -16.44 1.25 19.32
CA GLN A 134 -17.50 0.98 18.35
C GLN A 134 -17.57 -0.49 17.93
N TYR A 135 -16.41 -1.18 17.88
CA TYR A 135 -16.27 -2.55 17.37
C TYR A 135 -15.54 -3.45 18.40
N PRO A 136 -16.19 -3.79 19.52
CA PRO A 136 -15.56 -4.56 20.61
C PRO A 136 -15.23 -6.02 20.22
N ASP A 137 -15.73 -6.51 19.10
CA ASP A 137 -15.43 -7.83 18.53
C ASP A 137 -14.12 -7.84 17.70
N VAL A 138 -13.48 -6.71 17.48
CA VAL A 138 -12.20 -6.58 16.79
C VAL A 138 -11.07 -6.54 17.81
N GLU A 139 -10.07 -7.39 17.62
CA GLU A 139 -8.88 -7.44 18.49
C GLU A 139 -7.84 -6.42 18.01
N PHE A 140 -7.59 -5.37 18.79
CA PHE A 140 -6.58 -4.36 18.54
C PHE A 140 -5.28 -4.70 19.28
N VAL A 141 -4.26 -5.15 18.56
CA VAL A 141 -2.99 -5.64 19.13
C VAL A 141 -1.88 -4.59 19.19
N GLY A 142 -2.18 -3.37 18.76
CA GLY A 142 -1.23 -2.26 18.76
C GLY A 142 -0.20 -2.37 17.63
N TYR A 143 0.76 -1.44 17.63
CA TYR A 143 1.82 -1.37 16.63
C TYR A 143 2.78 -2.55 16.74
N LYS A 144 3.12 -3.15 15.60
CA LYS A 144 4.07 -4.26 15.48
C LYS A 144 5.03 -4.02 14.33
N THR A 145 6.24 -4.59 14.44
CA THR A 145 7.29 -4.53 13.40
C THR A 145 8.04 -5.85 13.31
N GLY A 146 8.82 -6.02 12.25
CA GLY A 146 9.72 -7.16 12.11
C GLY A 146 9.01 -8.51 12.26
N ALA A 147 9.60 -9.39 13.05
CA ALA A 147 9.10 -10.76 13.25
C ALA A 147 7.69 -10.80 13.89
N ASP A 148 7.37 -9.85 14.76
CA ASP A 148 6.05 -9.76 15.39
C ASP A 148 4.97 -9.39 14.36
N LEU A 149 5.28 -8.50 13.44
CA LEU A 149 4.37 -8.16 12.34
C LEU A 149 4.21 -9.35 11.38
N ALA A 150 5.32 -10.01 11.03
CA ALA A 150 5.30 -11.20 10.18
C ALA A 150 4.48 -12.36 10.80
N TYR A 151 4.45 -12.46 12.13
CA TYR A 151 3.58 -13.42 12.82
C TYR A 151 2.09 -13.20 12.49
N TYR A 152 1.60 -11.94 12.53
CA TYR A 152 0.21 -11.66 12.22
C TYR A 152 -0.13 -11.90 10.74
N TYR A 153 0.76 -11.60 9.83
CA TYR A 153 0.56 -11.96 8.42
C TYR A 153 0.48 -13.48 8.23
N ASN A 154 1.37 -14.24 8.87
CA ASN A 154 1.33 -15.71 8.80
C ASN A 154 0.09 -16.31 9.48
N LEU A 155 -0.39 -15.71 10.57
CA LEU A 155 -1.61 -16.13 11.27
C LEU A 155 -2.88 -15.91 10.42
N ALA A 156 -2.90 -14.90 9.58
CA ALA A 156 -4.05 -14.53 8.77
C ALA A 156 -4.40 -15.59 7.72
N ASP A 157 -5.70 -15.86 7.53
CA ASP A 157 -6.21 -16.54 6.35
C ASP A 157 -6.36 -15.56 5.18
N VAL A 158 -6.76 -14.32 5.47
CA VAL A 158 -6.81 -13.22 4.50
C VAL A 158 -6.31 -11.94 5.15
N PHE A 159 -5.44 -11.24 4.45
CA PHE A 159 -5.06 -9.87 4.77
C PHE A 159 -6.07 -8.91 4.12
N VAL A 160 -6.77 -8.13 4.92
CA VAL A 160 -7.80 -7.19 4.44
C VAL A 160 -7.24 -5.78 4.37
N PHE A 161 -7.28 -5.20 3.18
CA PHE A 161 -6.78 -3.86 2.90
C PHE A 161 -7.94 -2.92 2.50
N PRO A 162 -8.58 -2.24 3.47
CA PRO A 162 -9.78 -1.44 3.22
C PRO A 162 -9.48 -0.04 2.69
N SER A 163 -8.20 0.36 2.60
CA SER A 163 -7.82 1.71 2.18
C SER A 163 -8.23 1.99 0.74
N LYS A 164 -8.93 3.10 0.52
CA LYS A 164 -9.29 3.63 -0.80
C LYS A 164 -8.35 4.75 -1.26
N TRP A 165 -7.39 5.10 -0.43
CA TRP A 165 -6.44 6.16 -0.69
C TRP A 165 -5.03 5.69 -0.39
N GLU A 166 -4.36 5.19 -1.42
CA GLU A 166 -3.02 4.65 -1.33
C GLU A 166 -2.26 4.87 -2.64
N THR A 167 -0.94 4.92 -2.58
CA THR A 167 -0.08 5.01 -3.76
C THR A 167 0.61 3.70 -4.09
N PHE A 168 0.82 2.83 -3.09
CA PHE A 168 1.44 1.53 -3.24
C PHE A 168 0.87 0.52 -2.24
N GLY A 169 1.08 0.76 -0.92
CA GLY A 169 0.64 -0.14 0.14
C GLY A 169 1.63 -1.27 0.42
N ILE A 170 2.80 -0.94 1.00
CA ILE A 170 3.88 -1.90 1.31
C ILE A 170 3.39 -3.11 2.14
N VAL A 171 2.42 -2.90 3.03
CA VAL A 171 1.79 -3.95 3.85
C VAL A 171 1.16 -5.09 3.03
N MET A 172 0.74 -4.80 1.79
CA MET A 172 0.20 -5.83 0.89
C MET A 172 1.30 -6.78 0.43
N ILE A 173 2.47 -6.26 0.03
CA ILE A 173 3.58 -7.11 -0.41
C ILE A 173 4.22 -7.88 0.75
N GLU A 174 4.19 -7.34 1.98
CA GLU A 174 4.59 -8.05 3.20
C GLU A 174 3.66 -9.24 3.48
N ALA A 175 2.33 -9.03 3.39
CA ALA A 175 1.35 -10.11 3.54
C ALA A 175 1.56 -11.21 2.49
N MET A 176 1.68 -10.82 1.20
CA MET A 176 1.93 -11.77 0.10
C MET A 176 3.23 -12.53 0.28
N ALA A 177 4.29 -11.88 0.78
CA ALA A 177 5.57 -12.53 1.07
C ALA A 177 5.46 -13.60 2.17
N CYS A 178 4.49 -13.46 3.09
CA CYS A 178 4.11 -14.48 4.05
C CYS A 178 3.13 -15.53 3.47
N GLY A 179 2.82 -15.46 2.17
CA GLY A 179 1.85 -16.33 1.50
C GLY A 179 0.39 -16.03 1.87
N THR A 180 0.09 -14.85 2.39
CA THR A 180 -1.26 -14.46 2.80
C THR A 180 -1.91 -13.64 1.71
N PRO A 181 -3.06 -14.10 1.16
CA PRO A 181 -3.74 -13.40 0.08
C PRO A 181 -4.34 -12.06 0.56
N VAL A 182 -4.38 -11.10 -0.36
CA VAL A 182 -4.84 -9.73 -0.07
C VAL A 182 -6.23 -9.49 -0.63
N ALA A 183 -7.18 -9.13 0.23
CA ALA A 183 -8.51 -8.66 -0.16
C ALA A 183 -8.55 -7.13 -0.12
N ALA A 184 -8.88 -6.48 -1.23
CA ALA A 184 -8.85 -5.03 -1.34
C ALA A 184 -9.98 -4.46 -2.22
N TYR A 185 -10.14 -3.14 -2.19
CA TYR A 185 -10.89 -2.41 -3.20
C TYR A 185 -10.07 -2.23 -4.49
N PRO A 186 -10.69 -2.19 -5.69
CA PRO A 186 -9.99 -1.93 -6.94
C PRO A 186 -9.65 -0.44 -7.08
N THR A 187 -8.67 0.01 -6.32
CA THR A 187 -8.21 1.40 -6.27
C THR A 187 -6.71 1.51 -6.55
N THR A 188 -6.20 2.72 -6.76
CA THR A 188 -4.74 2.96 -6.89
C THR A 188 -3.97 2.30 -5.73
N GLY A 189 -2.85 1.70 -6.03
CA GLY A 189 -2.10 0.83 -5.13
C GLY A 189 -2.50 -0.64 -5.34
N PRO A 190 -3.66 -1.10 -4.85
CA PRO A 190 -4.14 -2.46 -5.11
C PRO A 190 -4.12 -2.87 -6.58
N LEU A 191 -4.59 -2.02 -7.51
CA LEU A 191 -4.60 -2.31 -8.95
C LEU A 191 -3.21 -2.61 -9.55
N ASP A 192 -2.15 -2.07 -8.98
CA ASP A 192 -0.78 -2.28 -9.46
C ASP A 192 -0.04 -3.38 -8.67
N VAL A 193 -0.48 -3.64 -7.43
CA VAL A 193 0.24 -4.51 -6.50
C VAL A 193 -0.34 -5.91 -6.47
N ILE A 194 -1.66 -6.06 -6.61
CA ILE A 194 -2.35 -7.34 -6.56
C ILE A 194 -2.42 -7.94 -7.97
N ASP A 195 -1.96 -9.18 -8.12
CA ASP A 195 -2.28 -10.01 -9.28
C ASP A 195 -3.60 -10.72 -9.00
N GLU A 196 -4.68 -10.26 -9.67
CA GLU A 196 -6.05 -10.72 -9.43
C GLU A 196 -6.17 -12.24 -9.58
N GLY A 197 -6.73 -12.90 -8.55
CA GLY A 197 -6.88 -14.35 -8.51
C GLY A 197 -5.58 -15.13 -8.30
N ILE A 198 -4.43 -14.45 -8.08
CA ILE A 198 -3.12 -15.06 -7.84
C ILE A 198 -2.60 -14.66 -6.46
N THR A 199 -2.39 -13.38 -6.22
CA THR A 199 -1.86 -12.86 -4.95
C THR A 199 -2.93 -12.26 -4.05
N GLY A 200 -4.13 -12.05 -4.58
CA GLY A 200 -5.27 -11.50 -3.87
C GLY A 200 -6.46 -11.32 -4.79
N CYS A 201 -7.52 -10.75 -4.25
CA CYS A 201 -8.75 -10.47 -4.97
C CYS A 201 -9.22 -9.05 -4.68
N MET A 202 -9.71 -8.37 -5.70
CA MET A 202 -10.26 -7.02 -5.59
C MET A 202 -11.75 -7.01 -5.92
N ASN A 203 -12.54 -6.34 -5.09
CA ASN A 203 -13.97 -6.21 -5.33
C ASN A 203 -14.50 -4.89 -4.74
N PRO A 204 -15.45 -4.19 -5.39
CA PRO A 204 -16.16 -3.07 -4.79
C PRO A 204 -16.87 -3.43 -3.47
N HIS A 205 -17.19 -4.70 -3.26
CA HIS A 205 -17.69 -5.26 -2.01
C HIS A 205 -16.58 -6.02 -1.30
N LEU A 206 -15.93 -5.41 -0.31
CA LEU A 206 -14.75 -5.95 0.39
C LEU A 206 -14.96 -7.36 0.94
N LYS A 207 -16.17 -7.66 1.44
CA LYS A 207 -16.55 -8.99 1.91
C LYS A 207 -16.47 -10.07 0.81
N GLN A 208 -16.79 -9.72 -0.45
CA GLN A 208 -16.66 -10.63 -1.57
C GLN A 208 -15.18 -10.89 -1.89
N ALA A 209 -14.35 -9.85 -1.90
CA ALA A 209 -12.90 -10.01 -2.06
C ALA A 209 -12.30 -10.95 -0.99
N VAL A 210 -12.74 -10.84 0.26
CA VAL A 210 -12.34 -11.76 1.35
C VAL A 210 -12.77 -13.20 1.02
N THR A 211 -14.00 -13.39 0.56
CA THR A 211 -14.51 -14.74 0.21
C THR A 211 -13.68 -15.37 -0.91
N ASP A 212 -13.39 -14.60 -1.95
CA ASP A 212 -12.63 -15.07 -3.11
C ASP A 212 -11.17 -15.40 -2.73
N CYS A 213 -10.55 -14.60 -1.85
CA CYS A 213 -9.20 -14.82 -1.33
C CYS A 213 -9.05 -16.15 -0.58
N LEU A 214 -10.08 -16.66 0.09
CA LEU A 214 -10.00 -17.91 0.86
C LEU A 214 -9.75 -19.15 -0.01
N PHE A 215 -9.97 -19.07 -1.32
CA PHE A 215 -9.70 -20.14 -2.27
C PHE A 215 -8.29 -20.09 -2.87
N LEU A 216 -7.51 -19.04 -2.57
CA LEU A 216 -6.17 -18.89 -3.13
C LEU A 216 -5.15 -19.73 -2.34
N PRO A 217 -4.38 -20.62 -3.01
CA PRO A 217 -3.32 -21.36 -2.35
C PRO A 217 -2.20 -20.44 -1.87
N ARG A 218 -1.84 -20.51 -0.59
CA ARG A 218 -0.77 -19.68 0.00
C ARG A 218 0.56 -19.77 -0.76
N ARG A 219 0.88 -20.95 -1.30
CA ARG A 219 2.09 -21.13 -2.12
C ARG A 219 2.05 -20.28 -3.39
N GLN A 220 0.91 -20.25 -4.07
CA GLN A 220 0.71 -19.40 -5.25
C GLN A 220 0.87 -17.92 -4.92
N VAL A 221 0.30 -17.47 -3.80
CA VAL A 221 0.43 -16.09 -3.33
C VAL A 221 1.89 -15.72 -3.08
N TRP A 222 2.63 -16.60 -2.40
CA TRP A 222 4.05 -16.42 -2.14
C TRP A 222 4.87 -16.39 -3.44
N ASP A 223 4.62 -17.31 -4.37
CA ASP A 223 5.31 -17.35 -5.67
C ASP A 223 5.08 -16.04 -6.44
N GLY A 224 3.83 -15.54 -6.49
CA GLY A 224 3.49 -14.27 -7.14
C GLY A 224 4.14 -13.05 -6.47
N SER A 225 4.42 -13.12 -5.16
CA SER A 225 5.09 -12.03 -4.43
C SER A 225 6.56 -11.84 -4.81
N GLN A 226 7.19 -12.82 -5.50
CA GLN A 226 8.64 -12.82 -5.76
C GLN A 226 9.11 -11.63 -6.60
N ARG A 227 8.23 -11.00 -7.36
CA ARG A 227 8.52 -9.77 -8.12
C ARG A 227 8.82 -8.54 -7.23
N TRP A 228 8.45 -8.57 -5.96
CA TRP A 228 8.67 -7.46 -5.05
C TRP A 228 9.97 -7.63 -4.27
N SER A 229 11.11 -7.29 -4.89
CA SER A 229 12.43 -7.36 -4.26
C SER A 229 13.11 -5.99 -4.18
N TRP A 230 13.94 -5.80 -3.16
CA TRP A 230 14.75 -4.59 -3.03
C TRP A 230 15.82 -4.50 -4.11
N ASP A 231 16.32 -5.64 -4.62
CA ASP A 231 17.30 -5.65 -5.72
C ASP A 231 16.69 -5.06 -7.00
N GLN A 232 15.47 -5.49 -7.36
CA GLN A 232 14.75 -4.92 -8.51
C GLN A 232 14.45 -3.42 -8.31
N ALA A 233 13.99 -3.04 -7.12
CA ALA A 233 13.75 -1.63 -6.79
C ALA A 233 15.04 -0.80 -6.88
N TRP A 234 16.16 -1.34 -6.44
CA TRP A 234 17.47 -0.71 -6.52
C TRP A 234 17.95 -0.57 -7.98
N GLU A 235 17.79 -1.60 -8.80
CA GLU A 235 18.15 -1.53 -10.22
C GLU A 235 17.36 -0.47 -10.97
N ILE A 236 16.03 -0.40 -10.75
CA ILE A 236 15.19 0.65 -11.33
C ILE A 236 15.71 2.02 -10.89
N PHE A 237 15.99 2.22 -9.60
CA PHE A 237 16.48 3.48 -9.08
C PHE A 237 17.82 3.85 -9.72
N ARG A 238 18.82 2.96 -9.65
CA ARG A 238 20.17 3.18 -10.17
C ARG A 238 20.18 3.53 -11.65
N ASN A 239 19.42 2.80 -12.47
CA ASN A 239 19.38 2.98 -13.92
C ASN A 239 18.65 4.27 -14.35
N ASN A 240 17.95 4.90 -13.42
CA ASN A 240 17.19 6.13 -13.67
C ASN A 240 17.79 7.36 -12.97
N LEU A 241 18.94 7.24 -12.32
CA LEU A 241 19.66 8.40 -11.79
C LEU A 241 20.14 9.29 -12.94
N VAL A 242 19.91 10.59 -12.83
CA VAL A 242 20.52 11.55 -13.75
C VAL A 242 21.93 11.90 -13.27
N PRO A 243 22.94 11.94 -14.17
CA PRO A 243 24.28 12.35 -13.79
C PRO A 243 24.28 13.80 -13.28
N ILE A 244 25.06 14.06 -12.24
CA ILE A 244 25.39 15.42 -11.84
C ILE A 244 26.48 15.91 -12.82
N VAL A 245 26.10 16.82 -13.72
CA VAL A 245 27.02 17.42 -14.70
C VAL A 245 27.22 18.86 -14.34
#